data_4d657469591eb7d59567f3aa84325d75
#
_entry.id   4d657469591eb7d59567f3aa84325d75
#
_cell.length_a   1.000
_cell.length_b   1.000
_cell.length_c   1.000
_cell.angle_alpha   90.00
_cell.angle_beta   90.00
_cell.angle_gamma   90.00
#
_symmetry.space_group_name_H-M   'P 1'
#
loop_
_entity.id
_entity.type
_entity.pdbx_description
1 polymer ?
#
loop_
_entity_poly.entity_id
_entity_poly.type
_entity_poly.pdbx_seq_one_letter_code
_entity_poly.pdbx_strand_id
1 'polypeptide(L)'
;MENGLGILGWGVGGIEAEAAMLGQPVSMLIPKVVGFKLTGEIPTGVTATDVVLTITEMLREHGVVQKFVEFYGNGVKSVPLANRATIGNMSPEFGSTAAIFPIDEETTKYLELTGRPQEQIDRVEAYAKAQGMWLEEDAPEAKYSEYLELDLSTVVPSIAGPKRPQDRILLTEAKEQFRKDLANYTTDEVCVDESSVEAKRMSAEGGAPAMEDVTGGLNKAREGHGESSATGAKGRHSNPITVESQNGGEFTLDHGMVAIASITSCTNTSNPSVMVGAGLIARKAAEKGLQSKPWVKTICAPGSQVVDGYFQRADLWKDLEAMGFYLSLIHISEPTRQAEI
;
A
#
# COMPACT_ATOMS: atom_id res chain seq x y z
N MET A 1 10.13 11.16 -1.65
CA MET A 1 10.05 12.08 -2.81
C MET A 1 11.39 12.13 -3.55
N GLU A 2 12.49 12.38 -2.86
CA GLU A 2 13.84 12.56 -3.40
C GLU A 2 14.25 11.42 -4.34
N ASN A 3 14.06 10.19 -3.92
CA ASN A 3 14.42 9.00 -4.70
C ASN A 3 13.62 8.89 -6.01
N GLY A 4 12.39 9.39 -6.03
CA GLY A 4 11.58 9.46 -7.26
C GLY A 4 12.04 10.55 -8.24
N LEU A 5 12.81 11.53 -7.73
CA LEU A 5 13.37 12.65 -8.51
C LEU A 5 14.82 12.39 -8.96
N GLY A 6 15.37 11.21 -8.71
CA GLY A 6 16.74 10.89 -9.04
C GLY A 6 17.78 11.35 -8.01
N ILE A 7 17.36 11.66 -6.79
CA ILE A 7 18.23 12.03 -5.69
C ILE A 7 18.25 10.89 -4.69
N LEU A 8 19.44 10.40 -4.35
CA LEU A 8 19.58 9.32 -3.37
C LEU A 8 19.23 9.82 -1.96
N GLY A 9 18.03 9.49 -1.50
CA GLY A 9 17.62 9.65 -0.10
C GLY A 9 17.82 8.33 0.64
N TRP A 10 18.65 8.37 1.68
CA TRP A 10 18.95 7.20 2.47
C TRP A 10 18.33 7.32 3.86
N GLY A 11 17.39 6.42 4.17
CA GLY A 11 16.82 6.32 5.50
C GLY A 11 17.81 5.72 6.49
N VAL A 12 18.02 6.38 7.61
CA VAL A 12 18.93 5.93 8.68
C VAL A 12 18.15 5.75 9.98
N GLY A 13 18.62 4.87 10.85
CA GLY A 13 18.07 4.69 12.19
C GLY A 13 18.43 5.85 13.14
N GLY A 14 17.82 5.86 14.33
CA GLY A 14 18.03 6.95 15.30
C GLY A 14 19.48 7.10 15.72
N ILE A 15 20.20 6.02 15.93
CA ILE A 15 21.63 6.05 16.34
C ILE A 15 22.52 6.66 15.25
N GLU A 16 22.30 6.29 13.99
CA GLU A 16 23.01 6.86 12.86
C GLU A 16 22.67 8.34 12.67
N ALA A 17 21.41 8.70 12.89
CA ALA A 17 20.97 10.09 12.83
C ALA A 17 21.64 10.93 13.93
N GLU A 18 21.69 10.44 15.16
CA GLU A 18 22.42 11.10 16.28
C GLU A 18 23.91 11.25 15.96
N ALA A 19 24.54 10.20 15.45
CA ALA A 19 25.95 10.26 15.07
C ALA A 19 26.17 11.32 13.99
N ALA A 20 25.33 11.38 12.96
CA ALA A 20 25.40 12.37 11.91
C ALA A 20 25.21 13.80 12.42
N MET A 21 24.26 14.02 13.33
CA MET A 21 24.01 15.32 13.96
C MET A 21 25.20 15.79 14.81
N LEU A 22 25.90 14.87 15.44
CA LEU A 22 27.11 15.14 16.21
C LEU A 22 28.40 15.22 15.37
N GLY A 23 28.28 15.04 14.05
CA GLY A 23 29.43 15.03 13.15
C GLY A 23 30.34 13.79 13.32
N GLN A 24 29.80 12.70 13.87
CA GLN A 24 30.55 11.46 14.04
C GLN A 24 30.45 10.60 12.76
N PRO A 25 31.58 9.99 12.33
CA PRO A 25 31.54 9.08 11.18
C PRO A 25 30.79 7.77 11.52
N VAL A 26 30.03 7.31 10.57
CA VAL A 26 29.35 6.01 10.63
C VAL A 26 29.97 5.10 9.57
N SER A 27 30.54 3.98 10.00
CA SER A 27 31.09 2.98 9.08
C SER A 27 30.01 2.08 8.54
N MET A 28 30.01 1.89 7.22
CA MET A 28 29.10 0.98 6.55
C MET A 28 29.77 0.27 5.37
N LEU A 29 29.27 -0.90 5.01
CA LEU A 29 29.70 -1.59 3.79
C LEU A 29 29.14 -0.86 2.57
N ILE A 30 29.93 -0.79 1.50
CA ILE A 30 29.44 -0.26 0.23
C ILE A 30 28.32 -1.20 -0.28
N PRO A 31 27.09 -0.70 -0.44
CA PRO A 31 25.98 -1.54 -0.87
C PRO A 31 26.18 -2.04 -2.31
N LYS A 32 25.75 -3.27 -2.58
CA LYS A 32 25.55 -3.73 -3.95
C LYS A 32 24.39 -2.99 -4.58
N VAL A 33 24.40 -2.85 -5.90
CA VAL A 33 23.30 -2.25 -6.65
C VAL A 33 22.58 -3.34 -7.43
N VAL A 34 21.26 -3.42 -7.24
CA VAL A 34 20.34 -4.26 -8.00
C VAL A 34 19.70 -3.38 -9.07
N GLY A 35 19.97 -3.65 -10.33
CA GLY A 35 19.28 -3.01 -11.43
C GLY A 35 17.89 -3.65 -11.60
N PHE A 36 16.84 -2.84 -11.48
CA PHE A 36 15.46 -3.29 -11.68
C PHE A 36 14.89 -2.67 -12.97
N LYS A 37 14.84 -3.49 -14.01
CA LYS A 37 14.36 -3.06 -15.32
C LYS A 37 12.85 -3.04 -15.37
N LEU A 38 12.29 -1.89 -15.76
CA LEU A 38 10.87 -1.74 -16.02
C LEU A 38 10.65 -1.67 -17.52
N THR A 39 9.72 -2.49 -18.02
CA THR A 39 9.28 -2.52 -19.41
C THR A 39 7.76 -2.42 -19.51
N GLY A 40 7.24 -2.13 -20.70
CA GLY A 40 5.81 -2.02 -20.92
C GLY A 40 5.16 -0.81 -20.25
N GLU A 41 3.85 -0.83 -20.18
CA GLU A 41 3.02 0.24 -19.62
C GLU A 41 2.03 -0.31 -18.60
N ILE A 42 1.63 0.52 -17.63
CA ILE A 42 0.66 0.14 -16.60
C ILE A 42 -0.73 -0.02 -17.26
N PRO A 43 -1.39 -1.19 -17.15
CA PRO A 43 -2.70 -1.40 -17.75
C PRO A 43 -3.79 -0.50 -17.17
N THR A 44 -4.79 -0.19 -17.97
CA THR A 44 -5.99 0.51 -17.48
C THR A 44 -6.68 -0.28 -16.38
N GLY A 45 -6.98 0.38 -15.27
CA GLY A 45 -7.61 -0.24 -14.10
C GLY A 45 -6.62 -0.77 -13.05
N VAL A 46 -5.32 -0.79 -13.37
CA VAL A 46 -4.24 -1.05 -12.41
C VAL A 46 -3.83 0.27 -11.75
N THR A 47 -3.61 0.22 -10.45
CA THR A 47 -3.21 1.39 -9.66
C THR A 47 -1.71 1.40 -9.37
N ALA A 48 -1.20 2.54 -8.93
CA ALA A 48 0.15 2.63 -8.38
C ALA A 48 0.41 1.60 -7.27
N THR A 49 -0.59 1.35 -6.43
CA THR A 49 -0.49 0.40 -5.32
C THR A 49 -0.25 -1.02 -5.82
N ASP A 50 -0.91 -1.44 -6.90
CA ASP A 50 -0.71 -2.77 -7.50
C ASP A 50 0.72 -2.96 -7.98
N VAL A 51 1.28 -1.93 -8.64
CA VAL A 51 2.67 -1.91 -9.09
C VAL A 51 3.63 -1.98 -7.90
N VAL A 52 3.40 -1.15 -6.87
CA VAL A 52 4.23 -1.12 -5.66
C VAL A 52 4.22 -2.46 -4.94
N LEU A 53 3.06 -3.10 -4.78
CA LEU A 53 2.96 -4.41 -4.13
C LEU A 53 3.69 -5.49 -4.92
N THR A 54 3.57 -5.48 -6.25
CA THR A 54 4.29 -6.42 -7.13
C THR A 54 5.80 -6.25 -7.01
N ILE A 55 6.30 -5.02 -7.07
CA ILE A 55 7.73 -4.72 -6.91
C ILE A 55 8.21 -5.12 -5.50
N THR A 56 7.40 -4.86 -4.47
CA THR A 56 7.74 -5.19 -3.08
C THR A 56 7.90 -6.70 -2.88
N GLU A 57 6.99 -7.51 -3.43
CA GLU A 57 7.07 -8.96 -3.42
C GLU A 57 8.34 -9.44 -4.11
N MET A 58 8.56 -9.03 -5.37
CA MET A 58 9.73 -9.44 -6.16
C MET A 58 11.06 -9.09 -5.49
N LEU A 59 11.19 -7.87 -4.97
CA LEU A 59 12.41 -7.42 -4.29
C LEU A 59 12.62 -8.15 -2.96
N ARG A 60 11.54 -8.45 -2.25
CA ARG A 60 11.64 -9.21 -1.00
C ARG A 60 12.06 -10.65 -1.23
N GLU A 61 11.52 -11.29 -2.26
CA GLU A 61 11.90 -12.65 -2.67
C GLU A 61 13.35 -12.72 -3.15
N HIS A 62 13.78 -11.72 -3.92
CA HIS A 62 15.17 -11.61 -4.40
C HIS A 62 16.17 -11.40 -3.26
N GLY A 63 15.77 -10.75 -2.18
CA GLY A 63 16.64 -10.47 -1.04
C GLY A 63 17.54 -9.26 -1.28
N VAL A 64 16.99 -8.05 -1.09
CA VAL A 64 17.67 -6.77 -1.30
C VAL A 64 18.14 -6.09 -0.02
N VAL A 65 18.19 -6.81 1.08
CA VAL A 65 18.67 -6.26 2.37
C VAL A 65 20.11 -5.77 2.22
N GLN A 66 20.37 -4.54 2.69
CA GLN A 66 21.64 -3.84 2.55
C GLN A 66 22.10 -3.58 1.10
N LYS A 67 21.17 -3.59 0.14
CA LYS A 67 21.45 -3.25 -1.26
C LYS A 67 20.73 -1.96 -1.64
N PHE A 68 21.22 -1.30 -2.68
CA PHE A 68 20.48 -0.29 -3.42
C PHE A 68 19.68 -0.94 -4.55
N VAL A 69 18.53 -0.38 -4.86
CA VAL A 69 17.76 -0.73 -6.05
C VAL A 69 17.73 0.48 -6.96
N GLU A 70 18.12 0.31 -8.22
CA GLU A 70 18.06 1.35 -9.25
C GLU A 70 17.08 0.93 -10.34
N PHE A 71 16.02 1.71 -10.50
CA PHE A 71 15.03 1.48 -11.55
C PHE A 71 15.49 2.05 -12.88
N TYR A 72 15.38 1.29 -13.94
CA TYR A 72 15.77 1.69 -15.29
C TYR A 72 14.89 1.03 -16.34
N GLY A 73 15.13 1.31 -17.62
CA GLY A 73 14.38 0.78 -18.75
C GLY A 73 13.26 1.71 -19.22
N ASN A 74 12.71 1.38 -20.38
CA ASN A 74 11.72 2.22 -21.07
C ASN A 74 10.38 2.34 -20.34
N GLY A 75 10.02 1.33 -19.52
CA GLY A 75 8.82 1.36 -18.68
C GLY A 75 8.84 2.42 -17.58
N VAL A 76 10.03 2.93 -17.20
CA VAL A 76 10.14 4.01 -16.20
C VAL A 76 9.35 5.26 -16.62
N LYS A 77 9.32 5.58 -17.92
CA LYS A 77 8.60 6.75 -18.45
C LYS A 77 7.09 6.66 -18.24
N SER A 78 6.54 5.45 -18.13
CA SER A 78 5.11 5.23 -17.87
C SER A 78 4.75 5.31 -16.37
N VAL A 79 5.75 5.49 -15.50
CA VAL A 79 5.56 5.60 -14.04
C VAL A 79 5.61 7.07 -13.62
N PRO A 80 4.46 7.71 -13.33
CA PRO A 80 4.42 9.10 -12.86
C PRO A 80 5.19 9.31 -11.57
N LEU A 81 5.66 10.52 -11.32
CA LEU A 81 6.46 10.85 -10.13
C LEU A 81 5.82 10.41 -8.81
N ALA A 82 4.51 10.58 -8.66
CA ALA A 82 3.79 10.16 -7.43
C ALA A 82 3.93 8.64 -7.20
N ASN A 83 3.91 7.83 -8.25
CA ASN A 83 4.10 6.39 -8.18
C ASN A 83 5.56 6.05 -7.83
N ARG A 84 6.54 6.73 -8.45
CA ARG A 84 7.96 6.56 -8.12
C ARG A 84 8.23 6.89 -6.66
N ALA A 85 7.64 7.97 -6.16
CA ALA A 85 7.74 8.35 -4.76
C ALA A 85 7.17 7.29 -3.81
N THR A 86 6.04 6.69 -4.18
CA THR A 86 5.43 5.61 -3.40
C THR A 86 6.33 4.36 -3.39
N ILE A 87 6.86 3.95 -4.55
CA ILE A 87 7.78 2.82 -4.65
C ILE A 87 9.03 3.04 -3.80
N GLY A 88 9.67 4.22 -3.92
CA GLY A 88 10.84 4.57 -3.12
C GLY A 88 10.57 4.59 -1.62
N ASN A 89 9.37 5.00 -1.21
CA ASN A 89 8.94 5.01 0.19
C ASN A 89 8.78 3.61 0.78
N MET A 90 8.51 2.61 -0.05
CA MET A 90 8.36 1.21 0.36
C MET A 90 9.70 0.46 0.49
N SER A 91 10.85 1.17 0.40
CA SER A 91 12.17 0.55 0.60
C SER A 91 12.31 -0.25 1.89
N PRO A 92 11.80 0.19 3.05
CA PRO A 92 11.84 -0.60 4.28
C PRO A 92 11.04 -1.91 4.17
N GLU A 93 9.91 -1.89 3.48
CA GLU A 93 9.02 -3.06 3.34
C GLU A 93 9.67 -4.17 2.51
N PHE A 94 10.32 -3.83 1.41
CA PHE A 94 11.09 -4.84 0.66
C PHE A 94 12.51 -5.03 1.16
N GLY A 95 12.98 -4.17 2.08
CA GLY A 95 14.22 -4.33 2.82
C GLY A 95 15.46 -3.75 2.15
N SER A 96 15.32 -2.93 1.10
CA SER A 96 16.48 -2.25 0.52
C SER A 96 16.93 -1.05 1.37
N THR A 97 18.19 -0.67 1.21
CA THR A 97 18.72 0.54 1.84
C THR A 97 18.15 1.81 1.20
N ALA A 98 18.01 1.81 -0.11
CA ALA A 98 17.34 2.84 -0.89
C ALA A 98 16.91 2.27 -2.24
N ALA A 99 15.87 2.89 -2.83
CA ALA A 99 15.39 2.58 -4.17
C ALA A 99 15.25 3.88 -4.93
N ILE A 100 15.96 4.04 -6.04
CA ILE A 100 16.10 5.29 -6.78
C ILE A 100 15.61 5.16 -8.21
N PHE A 101 14.99 6.23 -8.72
CA PHE A 101 14.62 6.40 -10.11
C PHE A 101 15.61 7.33 -10.82
N PRO A 102 15.72 7.26 -12.14
CA PRO A 102 16.57 8.18 -12.89
C PRO A 102 15.96 9.59 -12.94
N ILE A 103 16.80 10.56 -13.33
CA ILE A 103 16.37 11.93 -13.64
C ILE A 103 15.84 11.95 -15.07
N ASP A 104 14.63 12.45 -15.28
CA ASP A 104 13.98 12.58 -16.58
C ASP A 104 12.98 13.76 -16.61
N GLU A 105 12.10 13.79 -17.61
CA GLU A 105 11.09 14.84 -17.77
C GLU A 105 10.11 14.90 -16.58
N GLU A 106 9.87 13.81 -15.86
CA GLU A 106 9.03 13.83 -14.65
C GLU A 106 9.69 14.66 -13.52
N THR A 107 11.02 14.66 -13.47
CA THR A 107 11.77 15.51 -12.52
C THR A 107 11.60 16.99 -12.88
N THR A 108 11.76 17.35 -14.15
CA THR A 108 11.62 18.77 -14.60
C THR A 108 10.19 19.26 -14.48
N LYS A 109 9.18 18.45 -14.81
CA LYS A 109 7.76 18.77 -14.59
C LYS A 109 7.45 19.05 -13.11
N TYR A 110 8.05 18.30 -12.20
CA TYR A 110 7.87 18.54 -10.76
C TYR A 110 8.51 19.86 -10.33
N LEU A 111 9.67 20.19 -10.84
CA LEU A 111 10.33 21.46 -10.54
C LEU A 111 9.49 22.65 -11.04
N GLU A 112 8.90 22.55 -12.23
CA GLU A 112 7.98 23.54 -12.77
C GLU A 112 6.71 23.66 -11.90
N LEU A 113 6.08 22.52 -11.57
CA LEU A 113 4.89 22.47 -10.72
C LEU A 113 5.12 23.10 -9.33
N THR A 114 6.31 22.97 -8.80
CA THR A 114 6.70 23.52 -7.50
C THR A 114 7.24 24.95 -7.57
N GLY A 115 7.13 25.60 -8.74
CA GLY A 115 7.42 27.02 -8.94
C GLY A 115 8.91 27.35 -9.01
N ARG A 116 9.75 26.43 -9.45
CA ARG A 116 11.16 26.71 -9.71
C ARG A 116 11.28 27.58 -10.99
N PRO A 117 12.17 28.57 -11.00
CA PRO A 117 12.38 29.38 -12.19
C PRO A 117 12.94 28.55 -13.34
N GLN A 118 12.57 28.89 -14.58
CA GLN A 118 12.97 28.14 -15.77
C GLN A 118 14.48 27.99 -15.88
N GLU A 119 15.25 29.02 -15.56
CA GLU A 119 16.72 28.95 -15.56
C GLU A 119 17.26 27.83 -14.66
N GLN A 120 16.63 27.57 -13.51
CA GLN A 120 17.02 26.48 -12.63
C GLN A 120 16.67 25.12 -13.21
N ILE A 121 15.50 25.01 -13.86
CA ILE A 121 15.06 23.78 -14.52
C ILE A 121 16.01 23.42 -15.66
N ASP A 122 16.31 24.38 -16.53
CA ASP A 122 17.25 24.22 -17.65
C ASP A 122 18.65 23.82 -17.16
N ARG A 123 19.08 24.40 -16.05
CA ARG A 123 20.37 24.05 -15.41
C ARG A 123 20.39 22.62 -14.89
N VAL A 124 19.29 22.15 -14.25
CA VAL A 124 19.19 20.77 -13.74
C VAL A 124 19.24 19.79 -14.90
N GLU A 125 18.49 20.05 -15.97
CA GLU A 125 18.47 19.19 -17.16
C GLU A 125 19.85 19.15 -17.82
N ALA A 126 20.45 20.30 -18.09
CA ALA A 126 21.78 20.39 -18.74
C ALA A 126 22.86 19.69 -17.89
N TYR A 127 22.82 19.87 -16.58
CA TYR A 127 23.77 19.24 -15.67
C TYR A 127 23.57 17.71 -15.65
N ALA A 128 22.34 17.25 -15.52
CA ALA A 128 22.02 15.81 -15.47
C ALA A 128 22.46 15.11 -16.78
N LYS A 129 22.23 15.75 -17.93
CA LYS A 129 22.70 15.24 -19.24
C LYS A 129 24.22 15.22 -19.32
N ALA A 130 24.89 16.30 -18.89
CA ALA A 130 26.35 16.38 -18.91
C ALA A 130 27.04 15.36 -17.99
N GLN A 131 26.36 14.94 -16.91
CA GLN A 131 26.85 13.93 -15.98
C GLN A 131 26.44 12.50 -16.33
N GLY A 132 25.65 12.28 -17.40
CA GLY A 132 25.10 10.96 -17.75
C GLY A 132 24.09 10.43 -16.73
N MET A 133 23.42 11.32 -15.99
CA MET A 133 22.39 10.97 -14.99
C MET A 133 20.97 11.09 -15.56
N TRP A 134 20.83 11.65 -16.75
CA TRP A 134 19.56 11.78 -17.46
C TRP A 134 19.17 10.46 -18.11
N LEU A 135 17.90 10.07 -18.00
CA LEU A 135 17.38 8.88 -18.67
C LEU A 135 17.22 9.14 -20.18
N GLU A 136 18.11 8.57 -20.95
CA GLU A 136 18.04 8.58 -22.41
C GLU A 136 17.55 7.22 -22.93
N GLU A 137 16.80 7.21 -24.04
CA GLU A 137 16.23 5.97 -24.61
C GLU A 137 17.30 4.99 -25.08
N ASP A 138 18.35 5.53 -25.68
CA ASP A 138 19.42 4.75 -26.31
C ASP A 138 20.67 4.65 -25.43
N ALA A 139 20.59 5.05 -24.16
CA ALA A 139 21.73 4.94 -23.25
C ALA A 139 22.11 3.46 -23.03
N PRO A 140 23.41 3.14 -23.04
CA PRO A 140 23.84 1.80 -22.72
C PRO A 140 23.44 1.45 -21.27
N GLU A 141 22.91 0.25 -21.08
CA GLU A 141 22.53 -0.21 -19.75
C GLU A 141 23.76 -0.22 -18.82
N ALA A 142 23.60 0.29 -17.59
CA ALA A 142 24.63 0.24 -16.58
C ALA A 142 24.90 -1.21 -16.16
N LYS A 143 26.10 -1.45 -15.64
CA LYS A 143 26.47 -2.76 -15.10
C LYS A 143 26.14 -2.81 -13.62
N TYR A 144 25.13 -3.57 -13.28
CA TYR A 144 24.69 -3.79 -11.90
C TYR A 144 25.32 -5.06 -11.30
N SER A 145 25.29 -5.16 -9.99
CA SER A 145 25.71 -6.37 -9.30
C SER A 145 24.74 -7.53 -9.51
N GLU A 146 23.45 -7.22 -9.61
CA GLU A 146 22.33 -8.15 -9.78
C GLU A 146 21.26 -7.49 -10.65
N TYR A 147 20.39 -8.29 -11.26
CA TYR A 147 19.36 -7.78 -12.20
C TYR A 147 18.00 -8.41 -11.90
N LEU A 148 16.96 -7.58 -12.01
CA LEU A 148 15.57 -7.99 -12.05
C LEU A 148 14.86 -7.27 -13.19
N GLU A 149 13.76 -7.84 -13.68
CA GLU A 149 12.94 -7.24 -14.73
C GLU A 149 11.45 -7.44 -14.42
N LEU A 150 10.65 -6.41 -14.65
CA LEU A 150 9.20 -6.44 -14.57
C LEU A 150 8.60 -5.78 -15.82
N ASP A 151 7.78 -6.53 -16.54
CA ASP A 151 6.88 -5.97 -17.54
C ASP A 151 5.63 -5.44 -16.83
N LEU A 152 5.48 -4.11 -16.82
CA LEU A 152 4.36 -3.43 -16.18
C LEU A 152 3.00 -3.86 -16.71
N SER A 153 2.94 -4.33 -17.97
CA SER A 153 1.70 -4.84 -18.58
C SER A 153 1.17 -6.11 -17.92
N THR A 154 2.00 -6.81 -17.17
CA THR A 154 1.62 -8.04 -16.45
C THR A 154 1.05 -7.78 -15.06
N VAL A 155 1.14 -6.54 -14.58
CA VAL A 155 0.64 -6.19 -13.24
C VAL A 155 -0.88 -6.25 -13.22
N VAL A 156 -1.41 -6.84 -12.17
CA VAL A 156 -2.85 -7.03 -11.97
C VAL A 156 -3.28 -6.48 -10.60
N PRO A 157 -4.56 -6.12 -10.44
CA PRO A 157 -5.09 -5.63 -9.17
C PRO A 157 -4.79 -6.59 -8.02
N SER A 158 -4.24 -6.07 -6.96
CA SER A 158 -3.70 -6.82 -5.83
C SER A 158 -4.01 -6.15 -4.50
N ILE A 159 -4.03 -6.94 -3.45
CA ILE A 159 -4.02 -6.49 -2.05
C ILE A 159 -2.83 -7.12 -1.35
N ALA A 160 -2.57 -6.74 -0.11
CA ALA A 160 -1.50 -7.32 0.68
C ALA A 160 -2.00 -7.67 2.09
N GLY A 161 -1.41 -8.66 2.69
CA GLY A 161 -1.71 -9.10 4.04
C GLY A 161 -1.81 -10.62 4.17
N PRO A 162 -2.18 -11.10 5.37
CA PRO A 162 -2.65 -10.34 6.53
C PRO A 162 -1.53 -9.66 7.34
N LYS A 163 -0.26 -10.00 7.12
CA LYS A 163 0.82 -9.57 8.02
C LYS A 163 1.66 -8.43 7.46
N ARG A 164 2.03 -8.49 6.18
CA ARG A 164 3.06 -7.62 5.61
C ARG A 164 2.73 -7.18 4.18
N PRO A 165 3.24 -6.02 3.72
CA PRO A 165 3.03 -5.55 2.36
C PRO A 165 3.54 -6.48 1.25
N GLN A 166 4.59 -7.25 1.52
CA GLN A 166 5.12 -8.24 0.57
C GLN A 166 4.29 -9.51 0.45
N ASP A 167 3.35 -9.74 1.37
CA ASP A 167 2.39 -10.84 1.28
C ASP A 167 1.28 -10.43 0.30
N ARG A 168 1.63 -10.30 -0.99
CA ARG A 168 0.72 -9.86 -2.04
C ARG A 168 -0.27 -10.96 -2.39
N ILE A 169 -1.51 -10.57 -2.59
CA ILE A 169 -2.61 -11.45 -2.95
C ILE A 169 -3.31 -10.85 -4.16
N LEU A 170 -3.55 -11.64 -5.20
CA LEU A 170 -4.35 -11.19 -6.33
C LEU A 170 -5.79 -10.90 -5.86
N LEU A 171 -6.36 -9.79 -6.29
CA LEU A 171 -7.71 -9.41 -5.87
C LEU A 171 -8.75 -10.50 -6.21
N THR A 172 -8.55 -11.22 -7.30
CA THR A 172 -9.38 -12.36 -7.73
C THR A 172 -9.30 -13.56 -6.78
N GLU A 173 -8.20 -13.69 -6.04
CA GLU A 173 -7.94 -14.81 -5.12
C GLU A 173 -8.15 -14.42 -3.65
N ALA A 174 -8.45 -13.15 -3.38
CA ALA A 174 -8.52 -12.59 -2.03
C ALA A 174 -9.49 -13.37 -1.11
N LYS A 175 -10.63 -13.81 -1.64
CA LYS A 175 -11.62 -14.56 -0.87
C LYS A 175 -11.09 -15.93 -0.43
N GLU A 176 -10.47 -16.67 -1.33
CA GLU A 176 -9.94 -18.00 -1.02
C GLU A 176 -8.70 -17.91 -0.12
N GLN A 177 -7.83 -16.92 -0.38
CA GLN A 177 -6.68 -16.70 0.47
C GLN A 177 -7.08 -16.29 1.89
N PHE A 178 -8.07 -15.41 2.04
CA PHE A 178 -8.62 -15.06 3.35
C PHE A 178 -9.09 -16.30 4.13
N ARG A 179 -9.80 -17.22 3.48
CA ARG A 179 -10.27 -18.45 4.13
C ARG A 179 -9.12 -19.33 4.61
N LYS A 180 -8.06 -19.45 3.82
CA LYS A 180 -6.85 -20.19 4.21
C LYS A 180 -6.15 -19.52 5.39
N ASP A 181 -5.99 -18.21 5.32
CA ASP A 181 -5.29 -17.46 6.38
C ASP A 181 -6.08 -17.44 7.67
N LEU A 182 -7.42 -17.37 7.59
CA LEU A 182 -8.29 -17.38 8.75
C LEU A 182 -8.07 -18.60 9.64
N ALA A 183 -7.85 -19.77 9.06
CA ALA A 183 -7.56 -21.00 9.78
C ALA A 183 -6.32 -20.92 10.71
N ASN A 184 -5.41 -19.97 10.44
CA ASN A 184 -4.25 -19.75 11.32
C ASN A 184 -4.55 -18.89 12.54
N TYR A 185 -5.72 -18.24 12.59
CA TYR A 185 -6.11 -17.30 13.64
C TYR A 185 -7.29 -17.78 14.47
N THR A 186 -7.98 -18.83 14.03
CA THR A 186 -9.18 -19.34 14.69
C THR A 186 -8.92 -20.71 15.31
N THR A 187 -9.54 -20.93 16.48
CA THR A 187 -9.55 -22.23 17.16
C THR A 187 -10.98 -22.56 17.57
N ASP A 188 -11.36 -23.82 17.48
CA ASP A 188 -12.66 -24.35 17.95
C ASP A 188 -13.89 -23.73 17.25
N GLU A 189 -13.78 -23.42 15.98
CA GLU A 189 -14.81 -22.71 15.24
C GLU A 189 -15.56 -23.61 14.27
N VAL A 190 -16.82 -23.24 14.06
CA VAL A 190 -17.70 -23.94 13.14
C VAL A 190 -17.49 -23.43 11.72
N CYS A 191 -17.39 -24.35 10.77
CA CYS A 191 -17.38 -24.00 9.35
C CYS A 191 -18.82 -23.78 8.86
N VAL A 192 -19.09 -22.62 8.27
CA VAL A 192 -20.36 -22.27 7.68
C VAL A 192 -20.35 -22.55 6.19
N ASP A 193 -21.35 -23.27 5.69
CA ASP A 193 -21.56 -23.45 4.25
C ASP A 193 -22.15 -22.18 3.64
N GLU A 194 -21.34 -21.41 2.96
CA GLU A 194 -21.76 -20.19 2.24
C GLU A 194 -22.67 -20.46 1.04
N SER A 195 -22.89 -21.73 0.68
CA SER A 195 -23.84 -22.07 -0.39
C SER A 195 -25.30 -21.94 0.04
N SER A 196 -25.57 -21.89 1.33
CA SER A 196 -26.93 -21.71 1.86
C SER A 196 -27.51 -20.35 1.43
N VAL A 197 -28.82 -20.30 1.24
CA VAL A 197 -29.52 -19.07 0.84
C VAL A 197 -29.36 -17.98 1.90
N GLU A 198 -29.34 -18.38 3.16
CA GLU A 198 -29.19 -17.47 4.29
C GLU A 198 -27.77 -16.90 4.40
N ALA A 199 -26.76 -17.73 4.18
CA ALA A 199 -25.38 -17.28 4.08
C ALA A 199 -25.18 -16.26 2.95
N LYS A 200 -25.78 -16.51 1.79
CA LYS A 200 -25.73 -15.57 0.66
C LYS A 200 -26.42 -14.25 0.95
N ARG A 201 -27.58 -14.29 1.62
CA ARG A 201 -28.30 -13.08 2.01
C ARG A 201 -27.49 -12.25 3.02
N MET A 202 -27.00 -12.89 4.06
CA MET A 202 -26.20 -12.19 5.08
C MET A 202 -24.89 -11.65 4.53
N SER A 203 -24.22 -12.37 3.64
CA SER A 203 -23.04 -11.85 2.94
C SER A 203 -23.35 -10.63 2.08
N ALA A 204 -24.46 -10.63 1.37
CA ALA A 204 -24.90 -9.50 0.57
C ALA A 204 -25.28 -8.27 1.41
N GLU A 205 -25.82 -8.49 2.60
CA GLU A 205 -26.14 -7.45 3.58
C GLU A 205 -24.92 -7.02 4.44
N GLY A 206 -23.75 -7.68 4.24
CA GLY A 206 -22.53 -7.45 5.01
C GLY A 206 -22.60 -8.04 6.43
N GLY A 207 -23.50 -8.97 6.67
CA GLY A 207 -23.63 -9.74 7.89
C GLY A 207 -22.92 -11.09 7.80
N ALA A 208 -22.71 -11.75 8.93
CA ALA A 208 -22.27 -13.13 8.98
C ALA A 208 -23.43 -14.08 8.73
N PRO A 209 -23.24 -15.18 7.99
CA PRO A 209 -24.27 -16.19 7.83
C PRO A 209 -24.57 -16.88 9.17
N ALA A 210 -25.82 -17.34 9.33
CA ALA A 210 -26.20 -18.15 10.47
C ALA A 210 -25.37 -19.45 10.49
N MET A 211 -25.02 -19.89 11.69
CA MET A 211 -24.30 -21.16 11.90
C MET A 211 -25.21 -22.33 11.57
N GLU A 212 -24.79 -23.17 10.65
CA GLU A 212 -25.27 -24.52 10.54
C GLU A 212 -24.30 -25.45 11.28
N ASP A 213 -24.82 -26.43 12.01
CA ASP A 213 -24.02 -27.39 12.76
C ASP A 213 -23.09 -28.18 11.84
N VAL A 214 -21.92 -27.65 11.61
CA VAL A 214 -20.85 -28.35 10.94
C VAL A 214 -19.73 -28.59 11.93
N THR A 215 -19.74 -29.73 12.56
CA THR A 215 -18.63 -30.24 13.36
C THR A 215 -17.48 -30.61 12.42
N GLY A 216 -16.77 -29.61 11.94
CA GLY A 216 -15.60 -29.77 11.11
C GLY A 216 -14.34 -29.75 11.97
N GLY A 217 -13.49 -30.72 11.74
CA GLY A 217 -12.29 -31.01 12.52
C GLY A 217 -11.42 -29.79 12.80
N LEU A 218 -11.00 -29.77 14.00
CA LEU A 218 -10.19 -28.77 14.66
C LEU A 218 -8.85 -28.50 13.99
N ASN A 219 -8.54 -27.25 13.95
CA ASN A 219 -7.29 -26.70 13.49
C ASN A 219 -6.05 -27.31 14.17
N LYS A 220 -5.23 -27.95 13.41
CA LYS A 220 -3.87 -28.34 13.81
C LYS A 220 -2.78 -27.39 13.32
N ALA A 221 -3.14 -26.29 12.67
CA ALA A 221 -2.16 -25.44 12.00
C ALA A 221 -1.82 -24.20 12.83
N ARG A 222 -1.11 -24.38 13.92
CA ARG A 222 -0.46 -23.28 14.66
C ARG A 222 1.04 -23.17 14.40
N GLU A 223 1.60 -24.08 13.63
CA GLU A 223 3.04 -24.11 13.34
C GLU A 223 3.28 -23.98 11.84
N GLY A 224 3.75 -22.81 11.45
CA GLY A 224 4.22 -22.56 10.08
C GLY A 224 3.12 -22.39 9.05
N HIS A 225 3.50 -22.09 7.83
CA HIS A 225 2.66 -22.06 6.63
C HIS A 225 2.18 -23.49 6.28
N GLY A 226 1.47 -24.12 7.21
CA GLY A 226 0.92 -25.45 7.01
C GLY A 226 -0.31 -25.38 6.11
N GLU A 227 -0.36 -26.24 5.15
CA GLU A 227 -1.57 -26.50 4.39
C GLU A 227 -2.72 -26.78 5.36
N SER A 228 -3.72 -25.91 5.35
CA SER A 228 -4.95 -26.13 6.09
C SER A 228 -5.57 -27.46 5.66
N SER A 229 -5.66 -28.39 6.59
CA SER A 229 -6.34 -29.67 6.36
C SER A 229 -7.87 -29.56 6.34
N ALA A 230 -8.41 -28.38 6.14
CA ALA A 230 -9.83 -28.15 5.89
C ALA A 230 -10.24 -28.65 4.48
N THR A 231 -9.81 -29.87 4.15
CA THR A 231 -10.24 -30.59 2.97
C THR A 231 -11.62 -31.16 3.22
N GLY A 232 -12.64 -30.44 2.79
CA GLY A 232 -14.00 -30.97 2.75
C GLY A 232 -15.13 -30.00 3.06
N ALA A 233 -14.95 -29.00 3.88
CA ALA A 233 -16.01 -28.04 4.15
C ALA A 233 -15.94 -26.90 3.13
N LYS A 234 -16.98 -26.72 2.33
CA LYS A 234 -17.13 -25.61 1.36
C LYS A 234 -17.48 -24.28 2.05
N GLY A 235 -17.14 -24.12 3.31
CA GLY A 235 -17.50 -22.97 4.11
C GLY A 235 -16.29 -22.16 4.59
N ARG A 236 -16.55 -21.21 5.48
CA ARG A 236 -15.55 -20.46 6.23
C ARG A 236 -15.69 -20.71 7.72
N HIS A 237 -14.62 -20.50 8.47
CA HIS A 237 -14.71 -20.46 9.92
C HIS A 237 -15.64 -19.32 10.36
N SER A 238 -16.50 -19.58 11.34
CA SER A 238 -17.49 -18.64 11.82
C SER A 238 -17.67 -18.81 13.33
N ASN A 239 -17.70 -17.68 14.03
CA ASN A 239 -17.97 -17.60 15.47
C ASN A 239 -18.74 -16.29 15.74
N PRO A 240 -20.05 -16.25 15.42
CA PRO A 240 -20.82 -15.04 15.56
C PRO A 240 -21.01 -14.65 17.00
N ILE A 241 -20.68 -13.40 17.35
CA ILE A 241 -20.82 -12.82 18.67
C ILE A 241 -21.73 -11.60 18.58
N THR A 242 -22.78 -11.56 19.40
CA THR A 242 -23.64 -10.38 19.51
C THR A 242 -22.97 -9.36 20.43
N VAL A 243 -22.90 -8.13 19.95
CA VAL A 243 -22.29 -6.99 20.65
C VAL A 243 -23.33 -5.88 20.78
N GLU A 244 -23.45 -5.33 21.97
CA GLU A 244 -24.23 -4.13 22.20
C GLU A 244 -23.41 -2.87 21.86
N SER A 245 -23.96 -2.01 21.06
CA SER A 245 -23.36 -0.70 20.76
C SER A 245 -23.53 0.24 21.94
N GLN A 246 -22.57 1.09 22.19
CA GLN A 246 -22.68 2.18 23.16
C GLN A 246 -23.87 3.12 22.91
N ASN A 247 -24.38 3.14 21.68
CA ASN A 247 -25.53 3.94 21.27
C ASN A 247 -26.86 3.18 21.30
N GLY A 248 -26.90 2.00 21.92
CA GLY A 248 -28.14 1.24 22.21
C GLY A 248 -28.63 0.36 21.05
N GLY A 249 -27.79 -0.03 20.10
CA GLY A 249 -28.12 -1.01 19.06
C GLY A 249 -27.34 -2.32 19.27
N GLU A 250 -27.93 -3.44 18.90
CA GLU A 250 -27.26 -4.74 18.85
C GLU A 250 -26.83 -5.06 17.42
N PHE A 251 -25.65 -5.66 17.26
CA PHE A 251 -25.21 -6.22 15.99
C PHE A 251 -24.35 -7.46 16.20
N THR A 252 -24.34 -8.33 15.22
CA THR A 252 -23.54 -9.55 15.28
C THR A 252 -22.25 -9.35 14.54
N LEU A 253 -21.12 -9.63 15.18
CA LEU A 253 -19.79 -9.68 14.58
C LEU A 253 -19.38 -11.13 14.32
N ASP A 254 -18.66 -11.34 13.23
CA ASP A 254 -18.10 -12.63 12.88
C ASP A 254 -16.79 -12.44 12.10
N HIS A 255 -16.05 -13.52 11.92
CA HIS A 255 -14.82 -13.51 11.14
C HIS A 255 -15.03 -13.00 9.71
N GLY A 256 -14.12 -12.16 9.24
CA GLY A 256 -14.17 -11.54 7.92
C GLY A 256 -14.96 -10.24 7.86
N MET A 257 -15.58 -9.81 8.94
CA MET A 257 -16.17 -8.47 8.99
C MET A 257 -15.08 -7.41 9.10
N VAL A 258 -15.20 -6.35 8.31
CA VAL A 258 -14.33 -5.19 8.41
C VAL A 258 -14.64 -4.43 9.70
N ALA A 259 -13.68 -4.34 10.61
CA ALA A 259 -13.80 -3.58 11.86
C ALA A 259 -13.22 -2.17 11.73
N ILE A 260 -12.22 -1.98 10.89
CA ILE A 260 -11.54 -0.70 10.67
C ILE A 260 -11.35 -0.49 9.17
N ALA A 261 -11.71 0.71 8.71
CA ALA A 261 -11.40 1.20 7.37
C ALA A 261 -10.65 2.52 7.51
N SER A 262 -9.38 2.54 7.16
CA SER A 262 -8.51 3.68 7.44
C SER A 262 -7.72 4.12 6.22
N ILE A 263 -7.75 5.43 5.96
CA ILE A 263 -6.85 6.10 5.02
C ILE A 263 -5.88 6.90 5.89
N THR A 264 -4.63 6.42 6.03
CA THR A 264 -3.68 7.04 6.96
C THR A 264 -2.31 7.24 6.36
N SER A 265 -1.57 8.09 7.03
CA SER A 265 -0.14 8.29 7.11
C SER A 265 0.52 8.96 5.91
N CYS A 266 1.58 8.49 5.49
CA CYS A 266 2.71 8.99 4.74
C CYS A 266 2.37 9.88 3.53
N THR A 267 3.04 11.02 3.42
CA THR A 267 2.89 11.97 2.30
C THR A 267 3.12 11.30 0.94
N ASN A 268 4.13 10.44 0.83
CA ASN A 268 4.50 9.80 -0.44
C ASN A 268 3.49 8.73 -0.88
N THR A 269 2.75 8.12 0.05
CA THR A 269 1.69 7.16 -0.25
C THR A 269 0.34 7.82 -0.49
N SER A 270 0.20 9.10 -0.19
CA SER A 270 -0.98 9.91 -0.49
C SER A 270 -1.00 10.33 -1.98
N ASN A 271 -0.91 9.35 -2.86
CA ASN A 271 -0.92 9.56 -4.30
C ASN A 271 -2.25 10.19 -4.74
N PRO A 272 -2.24 11.36 -5.41
CA PRO A 272 -3.47 12.09 -5.75
C PRO A 272 -4.48 11.27 -6.56
N SER A 273 -4.03 10.45 -7.49
CA SER A 273 -4.93 9.63 -8.32
C SER A 273 -5.69 8.59 -7.50
N VAL A 274 -5.00 7.92 -6.56
CA VAL A 274 -5.60 6.93 -5.68
C VAL A 274 -6.54 7.59 -4.67
N MET A 275 -6.11 8.70 -4.08
CA MET A 275 -6.90 9.42 -3.08
C MET A 275 -8.17 10.03 -3.68
N VAL A 276 -8.06 10.72 -4.82
CA VAL A 276 -9.23 11.25 -5.55
C VAL A 276 -10.14 10.11 -6.00
N GLY A 277 -9.58 8.98 -6.45
CA GLY A 277 -10.32 7.77 -6.75
C GLY A 277 -11.15 7.27 -5.56
N ALA A 278 -10.58 7.24 -4.37
CA ALA A 278 -11.31 6.89 -3.13
C ALA A 278 -12.46 7.86 -2.86
N GLY A 279 -12.25 9.17 -3.00
CA GLY A 279 -13.29 10.18 -2.87
C GLY A 279 -14.42 10.03 -3.90
N LEU A 280 -14.09 9.68 -5.14
CA LEU A 280 -15.09 9.40 -6.18
C LEU A 280 -15.89 8.12 -5.90
N ILE A 281 -15.26 7.11 -5.31
CA ILE A 281 -15.96 5.90 -4.84
C ILE A 281 -16.92 6.27 -3.71
N ALA A 282 -16.49 7.08 -2.74
CA ALA A 282 -17.35 7.57 -1.66
C ALA A 282 -18.55 8.34 -2.21
N ARG A 283 -18.37 9.23 -3.19
CA ARG A 283 -19.46 9.94 -3.88
C ARG A 283 -20.47 8.98 -4.48
N LYS A 284 -20.01 8.02 -5.29
CA LYS A 284 -20.90 7.03 -5.91
C LYS A 284 -21.61 6.13 -4.88
N ALA A 285 -20.96 5.84 -3.77
CA ALA A 285 -21.54 5.07 -2.67
C ALA A 285 -22.65 5.88 -1.98
N ALA A 286 -22.40 7.15 -1.66
CA ALA A 286 -23.37 8.06 -1.06
C ALA A 286 -24.59 8.26 -1.97
N GLU A 287 -24.39 8.47 -3.28
CA GLU A 287 -25.46 8.57 -4.29
C GLU A 287 -26.35 7.32 -4.34
N LYS A 288 -25.79 6.15 -4.03
CA LYS A 288 -26.55 4.88 -3.96
C LYS A 288 -27.15 4.62 -2.57
N GLY A 289 -27.03 5.54 -1.63
CA GLY A 289 -27.51 5.40 -0.27
C GLY A 289 -26.74 4.38 0.58
N LEU A 290 -25.52 4.01 0.16
CA LEU A 290 -24.67 3.13 0.95
C LEU A 290 -24.07 3.90 2.13
N GLN A 291 -23.86 3.20 3.23
CA GLN A 291 -23.27 3.74 4.45
C GLN A 291 -22.32 2.73 5.06
N SER A 292 -21.33 3.24 5.82
CA SER A 292 -20.49 2.39 6.66
C SER A 292 -21.35 1.66 7.70
N LYS A 293 -21.02 0.42 7.98
CA LYS A 293 -21.72 -0.35 9.00
C LYS A 293 -21.41 0.21 10.40
N PRO A 294 -22.34 0.09 11.38
CA PRO A 294 -22.18 0.73 12.70
C PRO A 294 -20.99 0.22 13.50
N TRP A 295 -20.47 -0.95 13.18
CA TRP A 295 -19.28 -1.52 13.84
C TRP A 295 -17.98 -1.16 13.15
N VAL A 296 -18.01 -0.49 11.98
CA VAL A 296 -16.80 -0.13 11.25
C VAL A 296 -16.28 1.23 11.71
N LYS A 297 -15.09 1.24 12.27
CA LYS A 297 -14.38 2.49 12.55
C LYS A 297 -13.73 3.01 11.27
N THR A 298 -14.20 4.15 10.77
CA THR A 298 -13.65 4.83 9.60
C THR A 298 -12.72 5.95 10.04
N ILE A 299 -11.58 6.10 9.35
CA ILE A 299 -10.56 7.10 9.65
C ILE A 299 -10.02 7.69 8.36
N CYS A 300 -9.91 9.02 8.29
CA CYS A 300 -9.16 9.71 7.25
C CYS A 300 -8.13 10.64 7.89
N ALA A 301 -6.87 10.20 7.89
CA ALA A 301 -5.75 10.92 8.48
C ALA A 301 -4.58 11.00 7.49
N PRO A 302 -4.71 11.81 6.42
CA PRO A 302 -3.69 11.90 5.39
C PRO A 302 -2.40 12.53 5.91
N GLY A 303 -1.25 12.08 5.40
CA GLY A 303 0.07 12.53 5.82
C GLY A 303 0.49 13.92 5.29
N SER A 304 -0.36 14.62 4.56
CA SER A 304 -0.04 15.92 3.97
C SER A 304 -1.26 16.83 3.86
N GLN A 305 -1.06 18.10 4.14
CA GLN A 305 -2.07 19.16 3.91
C GLN A 305 -2.47 19.29 2.43
N VAL A 306 -1.62 18.88 1.50
CA VAL A 306 -1.93 18.86 0.06
C VAL A 306 -3.15 17.98 -0.23
N VAL A 307 -3.33 16.88 0.51
CA VAL A 307 -4.49 15.99 0.38
C VAL A 307 -5.79 16.72 0.68
N ASP A 308 -5.81 17.51 1.75
CA ASP A 308 -6.95 18.36 2.09
C ASP A 308 -7.23 19.34 0.94
N GLY A 309 -6.18 19.98 0.42
CA GLY A 309 -6.31 20.97 -0.66
C GLY A 309 -6.95 20.39 -1.93
N TYR A 310 -6.56 19.19 -2.39
CA TYR A 310 -7.19 18.63 -3.59
C TYR A 310 -8.56 17.99 -3.33
N PHE A 311 -8.84 17.49 -2.14
CA PHE A 311 -10.19 17.04 -1.78
C PHE A 311 -11.18 18.23 -1.70
N GLN A 312 -10.75 19.36 -1.17
CA GLN A 312 -11.55 20.59 -1.18
C GLN A 312 -11.81 21.07 -2.61
N ARG A 313 -10.78 21.13 -3.47
CA ARG A 313 -10.92 21.56 -4.88
C ARG A 313 -11.82 20.64 -5.69
N ALA A 314 -11.81 19.35 -5.40
CA ALA A 314 -12.65 18.35 -6.06
C ALA A 314 -14.04 18.18 -5.43
N ASP A 315 -14.34 18.94 -4.36
CA ASP A 315 -15.59 18.85 -3.58
C ASP A 315 -15.92 17.40 -3.16
N LEU A 316 -14.92 16.71 -2.59
CA LEU A 316 -15.03 15.29 -2.21
C LEU A 316 -15.14 15.06 -0.71
N TRP A 317 -14.87 16.07 0.14
CA TRP A 317 -14.95 15.90 1.59
C TRP A 317 -16.34 15.51 2.07
N LYS A 318 -17.38 16.15 1.59
CA LYS A 318 -18.77 15.84 1.96
C LYS A 318 -19.15 14.39 1.67
N ASP A 319 -18.59 13.82 0.59
CA ASP A 319 -18.87 12.46 0.16
C ASP A 319 -18.11 11.45 1.06
N LEU A 320 -16.88 11.77 1.42
CA LEU A 320 -16.09 11.00 2.38
C LEU A 320 -16.72 11.03 3.78
N GLU A 321 -17.16 12.19 4.24
CA GLU A 321 -17.84 12.36 5.52
C GLU A 321 -19.19 11.64 5.57
N ALA A 322 -19.94 11.62 4.45
CA ALA A 322 -21.17 10.83 4.33
C ALA A 322 -20.93 9.32 4.51
N MET A 323 -19.73 8.85 4.16
CA MET A 323 -19.28 7.49 4.39
C MET A 323 -18.60 7.29 5.76
N GLY A 324 -18.54 8.33 6.60
CA GLY A 324 -17.96 8.30 7.94
C GLY A 324 -16.45 8.59 7.98
N PHE A 325 -15.81 8.92 6.86
CA PHE A 325 -14.39 9.26 6.81
C PHE A 325 -14.17 10.75 7.10
N TYR A 326 -14.14 11.09 8.38
CA TYR A 326 -13.84 12.44 8.83
C TYR A 326 -12.34 12.70 8.87
N LEU A 327 -11.95 13.94 8.56
CA LEU A 327 -10.57 14.36 8.69
C LEU A 327 -10.15 14.32 10.16
N SER A 328 -9.20 13.45 10.47
CA SER A 328 -8.64 13.32 11.82
C SER A 328 -7.19 13.75 11.84
N LEU A 329 -6.92 14.90 12.40
CA LEU A 329 -5.56 15.41 12.61
C LEU A 329 -4.90 14.84 13.87
N ILE A 330 -5.69 14.33 14.81
CA ILE A 330 -5.23 13.82 16.13
C ILE A 330 -4.52 12.47 16.00
N HIS A 331 -4.80 11.70 14.97
CA HIS A 331 -4.19 10.39 14.74
C HIS A 331 -3.05 10.43 13.71
N ILE A 332 -2.66 11.60 13.26
CA ILE A 332 -1.42 11.77 12.53
C ILE A 332 -0.29 11.55 13.55
N SER A 333 0.22 10.34 13.59
CA SER A 333 1.53 9.86 14.03
C SER A 333 2.44 10.81 14.85
N GLU A 334 1.91 11.59 15.75
CA GLU A 334 2.75 12.34 16.69
C GLU A 334 2.32 12.07 18.13
N PRO A 335 2.82 10.98 18.73
CA PRO A 335 2.70 10.79 20.17
C PRO A 335 3.49 11.84 20.98
N THR A 336 4.31 12.65 20.33
CA THR A 336 5.18 13.62 20.98
C THR A 336 4.51 14.92 21.39
N ARG A 337 3.32 15.24 20.92
CA ARG A 337 2.60 16.45 21.33
C ARG A 337 1.90 16.36 22.69
N GLN A 338 1.93 15.23 23.35
CA GLN A 338 1.40 15.10 24.70
C GLN A 338 2.38 15.49 25.82
N ALA A 339 3.59 15.86 25.48
CA ALA A 339 4.60 16.23 26.48
C ALA A 339 4.62 17.73 26.80
N GLU A 340 3.72 18.52 26.26
CA GLU A 340 3.63 19.96 26.49
C GLU A 340 2.38 20.34 27.32
N ILE A 341 2.16 19.62 28.42
CA ILE A 341 1.23 20.07 29.45
C ILE A 341 1.96 20.17 30.79
#